data_a958e8f6c4e97c7349f98b703826fe43
#
_entry.id   a958e8f6c4e97c7349f98b703826fe43
#
_cell.length_a   1.000
_cell.length_b   1.000
_cell.length_c   1.000
_cell.angle_alpha   90.00
_cell.angle_beta   90.00
_cell.angle_gamma   90.00
#
_symmetry.space_group_name_H-M   'P 1'
#
loop_
_entity.id
_entity.type
_entity.pdbx_description
1 polymer ?
#
loop_
_entity_poly.entity_id
_entity_poly.type
_entity_poly.pdbx_seq_one_letter_code
_entity_poly.pdbx_strand_id
1 'polypeptide(L)'
;ASEIARFTAFLPAAFPLGKAGMRKINTRDIEDYSWSSPKGNFKGASKNVSEALGRSPLSSDLNERHPFDVEICRIPAGQKPYPYHSHSAQWEFYHVLSGSGSVRHKDGTTAIEAGDAFIFRPDEPHQLINDSADDLVFYVVADNPIGESCHYPDSNKWLVRSPERRLMRSASLEYFDG
;
A
#
# COMPACT_ATOMS: atom_id res chain seq x y z
N ALA A 1 -14.12 2.67 -20.11
CA ALA A 1 -14.43 2.59 -18.68
C ALA A 1 -13.21 1.95 -18.00
N SER A 2 -12.44 2.76 -17.30
CA SER A 2 -11.12 2.44 -16.77
C SER A 2 -11.20 1.54 -15.54
N GLU A 3 -10.42 0.46 -15.51
CA GLU A 3 -10.25 -0.49 -14.40
C GLU A 3 -9.74 0.09 -13.07
N ILE A 4 -9.58 1.40 -12.98
CA ILE A 4 -9.24 2.13 -11.74
C ILE A 4 -10.35 2.00 -10.67
N ALA A 5 -11.56 1.56 -11.06
CA ALA A 5 -12.73 1.45 -10.19
C ALA A 5 -12.79 0.16 -9.36
N ARG A 6 -11.85 -0.77 -9.47
CA ARG A 6 -11.91 -2.07 -8.78
C ARG A 6 -11.05 -2.20 -7.52
N PHE A 7 -10.47 -1.12 -7.02
CA PHE A 7 -10.00 -1.04 -5.64
C PHE A 7 -11.13 -0.68 -4.65
N THR A 8 -12.37 -0.90 -5.03
CA THR A 8 -13.50 -0.82 -4.12
C THR A 8 -13.61 -2.14 -3.37
N ALA A 9 -13.26 -2.08 -2.13
CA ALA A 9 -13.40 -3.00 -1.05
C ALA A 9 -14.47 -4.09 -1.24
N PHE A 10 -14.06 -5.34 -1.14
CA PHE A 10 -14.88 -6.36 -0.51
C PHE A 10 -14.94 -5.93 0.97
N LEU A 11 -16.01 -5.26 1.37
CA LEU A 11 -16.24 -4.92 2.77
C LEU A 11 -16.54 -6.23 3.50
N PRO A 12 -15.65 -6.74 4.37
CA PRO A 12 -16.09 -7.69 5.36
C PRO A 12 -17.21 -7.01 6.16
N ALA A 13 -18.19 -7.79 6.62
CA ALA A 13 -19.34 -7.27 7.35
C ALA A 13 -18.85 -6.31 8.44
N ALA A 14 -19.22 -5.02 8.29
CA ALA A 14 -18.81 -3.98 9.20
C ALA A 14 -19.14 -4.38 10.62
N PHE A 15 -18.14 -4.46 11.49
CA PHE A 15 -18.39 -4.59 12.91
C PHE A 15 -19.19 -3.35 13.35
N PRO A 16 -20.35 -3.51 14.01
CA PRO A 16 -21.14 -2.36 14.42
C PRO A 16 -20.31 -1.48 15.35
N LEU A 17 -20.10 -0.22 14.94
CA LEU A 17 -19.55 0.83 15.77
C LEU A 17 -20.48 1.04 16.98
N GLY A 18 -20.17 0.45 18.13
CA GLY A 18 -21.13 0.56 19.24
C GLY A 18 -20.65 0.13 20.62
N LYS A 19 -19.52 -0.54 20.76
CA LYS A 19 -19.00 -0.87 22.10
C LYS A 19 -17.49 -0.67 22.15
N ALA A 20 -17.06 0.16 23.09
CA ALA A 20 -15.67 0.19 23.52
C ALA A 20 -15.30 -1.21 24.02
N GLY A 21 -14.30 -1.86 23.35
CA GLY A 21 -13.88 -3.20 23.70
C GLY A 21 -12.68 -3.61 22.83
N MET A 22 -11.93 -4.61 23.30
CA MET A 22 -10.81 -5.16 22.52
C MET A 22 -11.36 -5.81 21.23
N ARG A 23 -10.86 -5.38 20.09
CA ARG A 23 -11.08 -6.03 18.80
C ARG A 23 -9.95 -7.04 18.56
N LYS A 24 -10.29 -8.25 18.13
CA LYS A 24 -9.32 -9.32 17.89
C LYS A 24 -9.72 -10.07 16.64
N ILE A 25 -8.74 -10.32 15.79
CA ILE A 25 -8.84 -11.22 14.64
C ILE A 25 -7.62 -12.14 14.63
N ASN A 26 -7.76 -13.35 14.11
CA ASN A 26 -6.62 -14.16 13.73
C ASN A 26 -6.34 -13.93 12.24
N THR A 27 -5.11 -13.60 11.88
CA THR A 27 -4.76 -13.29 10.48
C THR A 27 -4.95 -14.48 9.54
N ARG A 28 -5.05 -15.72 10.06
CA ARG A 28 -5.42 -16.91 9.28
C ARG A 28 -6.87 -16.85 8.78
N ASP A 29 -7.73 -16.11 9.48
CA ASP A 29 -9.15 -15.98 9.18
C ASP A 29 -9.44 -14.80 8.22
N ILE A 30 -8.40 -14.05 7.83
CA ILE A 30 -8.50 -12.96 6.84
C ILE A 30 -8.25 -13.55 5.46
N GLU A 31 -9.20 -13.36 4.56
CA GLU A 31 -9.04 -13.75 3.15
C GLU A 31 -7.96 -12.94 2.45
N ASP A 32 -7.20 -13.60 1.57
CA ASP A 32 -6.21 -12.92 0.72
C ASP A 32 -6.93 -12.10 -0.35
N TYR A 33 -6.65 -10.80 -0.37
CA TYR A 33 -6.95 -9.94 -1.50
C TYR A 33 -5.79 -10.02 -2.51
N SER A 34 -5.99 -10.65 -3.64
CA SER A 34 -4.96 -10.83 -4.67
C SER A 34 -5.18 -9.90 -5.85
N TRP A 35 -4.09 -9.38 -6.43
CA TRP A 35 -4.13 -8.56 -7.63
C TRP A 35 -3.09 -8.98 -8.65
N SER A 36 -3.40 -8.66 -9.91
CA SER A 36 -2.46 -8.73 -11.03
C SER A 36 -2.73 -7.56 -11.96
N SER A 37 -1.68 -6.87 -12.39
CA SER A 37 -1.83 -5.81 -13.39
C SER A 37 -2.24 -6.41 -14.75
N PRO A 38 -2.93 -5.65 -15.64
CA PRO A 38 -3.42 -6.17 -16.91
C PRO A 38 -2.34 -6.79 -17.81
N LYS A 39 -1.10 -6.31 -17.69
CA LYS A 39 0.07 -6.83 -18.43
C LYS A 39 0.89 -7.84 -17.63
N GLY A 40 0.46 -8.21 -16.42
CA GLY A 40 1.18 -9.14 -15.54
C GLY A 40 2.49 -8.62 -14.93
N ASN A 41 2.82 -7.34 -15.11
CA ASN A 41 4.08 -6.77 -14.63
C ASN A 41 4.12 -6.60 -13.10
N PHE A 42 2.96 -6.54 -12.46
CA PHE A 42 2.81 -6.38 -11.02
C PHE A 42 1.79 -7.38 -10.50
N LYS A 43 2.17 -8.11 -9.46
CA LYS A 43 1.34 -9.14 -8.86
C LYS A 43 1.65 -9.28 -7.38
N GLY A 44 0.61 -9.46 -6.57
CA GLY A 44 0.74 -9.67 -5.13
C GLY A 44 -0.55 -10.11 -4.51
N ALA A 45 -0.51 -10.29 -3.20
CA ALA A 45 -1.67 -10.52 -2.36
C ALA A 45 -1.47 -9.81 -1.02
N SER A 46 -2.56 -9.42 -0.36
CA SER A 46 -2.51 -8.92 1.00
C SER A 46 -3.67 -9.42 1.85
N LYS A 47 -3.43 -9.45 3.15
CA LYS A 47 -4.45 -9.56 4.19
C LYS A 47 -4.58 -8.20 4.85
N ASN A 48 -5.74 -7.56 4.70
CA ASN A 48 -6.01 -6.22 5.21
C ASN A 48 -6.39 -6.28 6.70
N VAL A 49 -5.39 -6.33 7.57
CA VAL A 49 -5.57 -6.52 9.01
C VAL A 49 -6.34 -5.37 9.65
N SER A 50 -6.02 -4.13 9.29
CA SER A 50 -6.73 -2.95 9.81
C SER A 50 -8.20 -2.92 9.40
N GLU A 51 -8.52 -3.30 8.17
CA GLU A 51 -9.91 -3.38 7.69
C GLU A 51 -10.68 -4.49 8.39
N ALA A 52 -10.05 -5.66 8.58
CA ALA A 52 -10.62 -6.76 9.37
C ALA A 52 -10.87 -6.38 10.84
N LEU A 53 -10.16 -5.37 11.36
CA LEU A 53 -10.37 -4.79 12.69
C LEU A 53 -11.32 -3.57 12.68
N GLY A 54 -11.94 -3.28 11.53
CA GLY A 54 -12.99 -2.27 11.40
C GLY A 54 -12.52 -0.91 10.87
N ARG A 55 -11.30 -0.82 10.26
CA ARG A 55 -10.90 0.37 9.53
C ARG A 55 -11.79 0.58 8.30
N SER A 56 -12.22 1.82 8.10
CA SER A 56 -12.90 2.27 6.89
C SER A 56 -11.99 3.24 6.12
N PRO A 57 -11.26 2.78 5.09
CA PRO A 57 -10.20 3.57 4.45
C PRO A 57 -10.71 4.82 3.70
N LEU A 58 -12.00 4.83 3.35
CA LEU A 58 -12.63 5.95 2.63
C LEU A 58 -13.41 6.89 3.54
N SER A 59 -13.51 6.59 4.84
CA SER A 59 -14.23 7.46 5.78
C SER A 59 -13.48 8.76 6.01
N SER A 60 -14.21 9.85 6.12
CA SER A 60 -13.72 11.13 6.61
C SER A 60 -13.68 11.21 8.13
N ASP A 61 -14.34 10.28 8.83
CA ASP A 61 -14.23 10.14 10.29
C ASP A 61 -12.92 9.45 10.64
N LEU A 62 -12.04 10.17 11.34
CA LEU A 62 -10.73 9.67 11.75
C LEU A 62 -10.83 8.49 12.73
N ASN A 63 -11.93 8.36 13.48
CA ASN A 63 -12.14 7.20 14.36
C ASN A 63 -12.40 5.92 13.56
N GLU A 64 -13.08 6.04 12.42
CA GLU A 64 -13.33 4.92 11.52
C GLU A 64 -12.14 4.64 10.61
N ARG A 65 -11.41 5.70 10.21
CA ARG A 65 -10.30 5.60 9.28
C ARG A 65 -9.06 4.97 9.89
N HIS A 66 -8.91 4.98 11.23
CA HIS A 66 -7.71 4.65 11.98
C HIS A 66 -6.49 5.53 11.61
N PRO A 67 -5.59 5.85 12.54
CA PRO A 67 -4.42 6.68 12.26
C PRO A 67 -3.33 5.93 11.48
N PHE A 68 -3.42 4.63 11.37
CA PHE A 68 -2.50 3.77 10.64
C PHE A 68 -3.24 2.62 9.94
N ASP A 69 -2.57 2.01 8.99
CA ASP A 69 -2.97 0.82 8.27
C ASP A 69 -1.97 -0.31 8.50
N VAL A 70 -2.46 -1.53 8.60
CA VAL A 70 -1.63 -2.72 8.77
C VAL A 70 -2.07 -3.79 7.78
N GLU A 71 -1.13 -4.25 6.97
CA GLU A 71 -1.35 -5.35 6.04
C GLU A 71 -0.25 -6.41 6.19
N ILE A 72 -0.60 -7.66 5.88
CA ILE A 72 0.37 -8.70 5.60
C ILE A 72 0.37 -8.88 4.08
N CYS A 73 1.48 -8.53 3.46
CA CYS A 73 1.65 -8.62 2.02
C CYS A 73 2.47 -9.85 1.63
N ARG A 74 2.14 -10.41 0.47
CA ARG A 74 2.85 -11.52 -0.15
C ARG A 74 3.15 -11.20 -1.60
N ILE A 75 4.41 -11.28 -1.97
CA ILE A 75 4.88 -11.13 -3.35
C ILE A 75 5.35 -12.49 -3.85
N PRO A 76 4.70 -13.07 -4.87
CA PRO A 76 5.15 -14.33 -5.47
C PRO A 76 6.56 -14.23 -6.05
N ALA A 77 7.24 -15.37 -6.18
CA ALA A 77 8.56 -15.48 -6.81
C ALA A 77 8.66 -14.73 -8.15
N GLY A 78 9.72 -13.96 -8.35
CA GLY A 78 10.00 -13.19 -9.56
C GLY A 78 9.06 -12.00 -9.80
N GLN A 79 8.24 -11.59 -8.84
CA GLN A 79 7.24 -10.55 -9.01
C GLN A 79 7.57 -9.25 -8.26
N LYS A 80 6.84 -8.20 -8.61
CA LYS A 80 6.81 -6.90 -7.93
C LYS A 80 5.34 -6.59 -7.60
N PRO A 81 5.03 -6.03 -6.42
CA PRO A 81 3.62 -5.75 -6.08
C PRO A 81 3.11 -4.49 -6.77
N TYR A 82 3.94 -3.44 -6.84
CA TYR A 82 3.57 -2.11 -7.32
C TYR A 82 4.69 -1.47 -8.12
N PRO A 83 4.40 -0.41 -8.93
CA PRO A 83 5.42 0.44 -9.53
C PRO A 83 6.31 1.11 -8.48
N TYR A 84 7.52 1.50 -8.87
CA TYR A 84 8.39 2.39 -8.10
C TYR A 84 7.66 3.71 -7.80
N HIS A 85 7.55 4.07 -6.53
CA HIS A 85 6.74 5.20 -6.09
C HIS A 85 7.23 5.81 -4.79
N SER A 86 6.79 7.03 -4.51
CA SER A 86 6.92 7.71 -3.23
C SER A 86 5.58 8.28 -2.79
N HIS A 87 5.46 8.50 -1.49
CA HIS A 87 4.31 9.11 -0.83
C HIS A 87 4.59 10.56 -0.48
N SER A 88 3.62 11.46 -0.64
CA SER A 88 3.81 12.88 -0.31
C SER A 88 3.80 13.17 1.19
N ALA A 89 3.10 12.35 1.96
CA ALA A 89 2.92 12.58 3.41
C ALA A 89 2.97 11.28 4.23
N GLN A 90 2.76 10.14 3.64
CA GLN A 90 2.67 8.85 4.31
C GLN A 90 4.05 8.29 4.64
N TRP A 91 4.19 7.76 5.87
CA TRP A 91 5.29 6.91 6.30
C TRP A 91 4.91 5.46 6.13
N GLU A 92 5.84 4.62 5.72
CA GLU A 92 5.64 3.18 5.59
C GLU A 92 6.76 2.42 6.28
N PHE A 93 6.39 1.60 7.26
CA PHE A 93 7.27 0.66 7.94
C PHE A 93 7.04 -0.74 7.40
N TYR A 94 8.12 -1.47 7.16
CA TYR A 94 8.13 -2.84 6.67
C TYR A 94 8.87 -3.76 7.62
N HIS A 95 8.38 -4.99 7.77
CA HIS A 95 9.08 -6.06 8.49
C HIS A 95 8.91 -7.36 7.72
N VAL A 96 10.01 -7.94 7.26
CA VAL A 96 10.01 -9.19 6.50
C VAL A 96 9.78 -10.36 7.43
N LEU A 97 8.72 -11.14 7.18
CA LEU A 97 8.34 -12.31 7.98
C LEU A 97 8.97 -13.60 7.45
N SER A 98 9.03 -13.75 6.12
CA SER A 98 9.64 -14.91 5.48
C SER A 98 10.02 -14.61 4.04
N GLY A 99 10.93 -15.42 3.48
CA GLY A 99 11.47 -15.24 2.15
C GLY A 99 12.58 -14.20 2.10
N SER A 100 12.98 -13.85 0.89
CA SER A 100 14.00 -12.84 0.61
C SER A 100 13.66 -12.10 -0.68
N GLY A 101 14.34 -10.99 -0.92
CA GLY A 101 14.15 -10.18 -2.11
C GLY A 101 15.03 -8.96 -2.08
N SER A 102 14.59 -7.91 -2.74
CA SER A 102 15.32 -6.65 -2.73
C SER A 102 14.37 -5.44 -2.69
N VAL A 103 14.89 -4.31 -2.23
CA VAL A 103 14.22 -3.02 -2.25
C VAL A 103 15.01 -2.07 -3.13
N ARG A 104 14.40 -1.61 -4.22
CA ARG A 104 14.91 -0.50 -5.01
C ARG A 104 14.56 0.81 -4.31
N HIS A 105 15.53 1.69 -4.15
CA HIS A 105 15.40 3.03 -3.58
C HIS A 105 16.23 4.03 -4.38
N LYS A 106 16.24 5.32 -4.00
CA LYS A 106 16.90 6.38 -4.77
C LYS A 106 18.43 6.16 -4.97
N ASP A 107 19.09 5.50 -3.99
CA ASP A 107 20.53 5.30 -3.99
C ASP A 107 20.95 3.92 -4.53
N GLY A 108 19.99 3.11 -5.02
CA GLY A 108 20.26 1.79 -5.59
C GLY A 108 19.26 0.71 -5.18
N THR A 109 19.79 -0.48 -4.92
CA THR A 109 19.00 -1.64 -4.51
C THR A 109 19.68 -2.32 -3.32
N THR A 110 18.89 -2.63 -2.29
CA THR A 110 19.35 -3.33 -1.08
C THR A 110 18.65 -4.67 -0.97
N ALA A 111 19.40 -5.74 -0.75
CA ALA A 111 18.85 -7.07 -0.46
C ALA A 111 18.15 -7.06 0.91
N ILE A 112 17.06 -7.82 1.01
CA ILE A 112 16.28 -8.01 2.23
C ILE A 112 15.98 -9.49 2.45
N GLU A 113 15.90 -9.89 3.72
CA GLU A 113 15.57 -11.26 4.13
C GLU A 113 14.70 -11.29 5.40
N ALA A 114 14.23 -12.46 5.77
CA ALA A 114 13.41 -12.65 6.97
C ALA A 114 14.09 -12.08 8.23
N GLY A 115 13.35 -11.24 8.97
CA GLY A 115 13.82 -10.53 10.16
C GLY A 115 14.24 -9.08 9.89
N ASP A 116 14.47 -8.69 8.62
CA ASP A 116 14.79 -7.30 8.30
C ASP A 116 13.58 -6.38 8.54
N ALA A 117 13.89 -5.18 9.04
CA ALA A 117 12.91 -4.11 9.17
C ALA A 117 13.49 -2.80 8.62
N PHE A 118 12.66 -2.05 7.91
CA PHE A 118 13.04 -0.78 7.30
C PHE A 118 11.85 0.16 7.21
N ILE A 119 12.12 1.44 6.94
CA ILE A 119 11.10 2.48 6.89
C ILE A 119 11.37 3.45 5.75
N PHE A 120 10.31 3.91 5.10
CA PHE A 120 10.35 5.00 4.14
C PHE A 120 9.55 6.19 4.67
N ARG A 121 10.16 7.34 4.59
CA ARG A 121 9.55 8.64 4.90
C ARG A 121 8.84 9.20 3.67
N PRO A 122 8.00 10.22 3.85
CA PRO A 122 7.53 11.01 2.73
C PRO A 122 8.65 11.39 1.76
N ASP A 123 8.34 11.39 0.47
CA ASP A 123 9.24 11.69 -0.64
C ASP A 123 10.42 10.73 -0.86
N GLU A 124 10.48 9.60 -0.14
CA GLU A 124 11.47 8.55 -0.37
C GLU A 124 10.92 7.48 -1.34
N PRO A 125 11.35 7.49 -2.61
CA PRO A 125 10.83 6.55 -3.59
C PRO A 125 11.40 5.14 -3.38
N HIS A 126 10.51 4.15 -3.46
CA HIS A 126 10.86 2.75 -3.21
C HIS A 126 10.00 1.77 -4.03
N GLN A 127 10.50 0.55 -4.15
CA GLN A 127 9.80 -0.59 -4.74
C GLN A 127 10.36 -1.89 -4.17
N LEU A 128 9.49 -2.72 -3.61
CA LEU A 128 9.86 -4.08 -3.25
C LEU A 128 9.89 -4.97 -4.50
N ILE A 129 10.83 -5.89 -4.53
CA ILE A 129 11.06 -6.82 -5.63
C ILE A 129 11.31 -8.19 -5.00
N ASN A 130 10.51 -9.17 -5.38
CA ASN A 130 10.83 -10.55 -5.06
C ASN A 130 11.63 -11.13 -6.24
N ASP A 131 12.93 -11.12 -6.12
CA ASP A 131 13.89 -11.68 -7.08
C ASP A 131 14.38 -13.08 -6.65
N SER A 132 13.71 -13.69 -5.65
CA SER A 132 13.96 -15.05 -5.17
C SER A 132 13.04 -16.10 -5.82
N ALA A 133 13.25 -17.38 -5.44
CA ALA A 133 12.45 -18.50 -5.93
C ALA A 133 11.19 -18.79 -5.07
N ASP A 134 11.11 -18.21 -3.88
CA ASP A 134 10.02 -18.42 -2.91
C ASP A 134 9.20 -17.14 -2.73
N ASP A 135 8.04 -17.24 -2.07
CA ASP A 135 7.22 -16.06 -1.74
C ASP A 135 7.95 -15.17 -0.71
N LEU A 136 7.96 -13.87 -0.95
CA LEU A 136 8.36 -12.86 0.02
C LEU A 136 7.13 -12.37 0.79
N VAL A 137 7.14 -12.54 2.11
CA VAL A 137 6.02 -12.15 2.99
C VAL A 137 6.49 -11.14 4.02
N PHE A 138 5.74 -10.07 4.20
CA PHE A 138 6.10 -8.99 5.11
C PHE A 138 4.86 -8.30 5.70
N TYR A 139 5.03 -7.67 6.87
CA TYR A 139 4.13 -6.63 7.34
C TYR A 139 4.48 -5.31 6.68
N VAL A 140 3.43 -4.55 6.32
CA VAL A 140 3.53 -3.11 6.12
C VAL A 140 2.62 -2.40 7.12
N VAL A 141 3.15 -1.37 7.75
CA VAL A 141 2.41 -0.44 8.61
C VAL A 141 2.59 0.95 8.04
N ALA A 142 1.49 1.54 7.60
CA ALA A 142 1.48 2.87 7.02
C ALA A 142 0.61 3.81 7.86
N ASP A 143 1.01 5.05 8.06
CA ASP A 143 0.11 6.04 8.62
C ASP A 143 -0.92 6.49 7.57
N ASN A 144 -1.97 7.18 8.01
CA ASN A 144 -3.10 7.57 7.17
C ASN A 144 -3.27 9.09 7.10
N PRO A 145 -2.31 9.86 6.56
CA PRO A 145 -2.42 11.31 6.45
C PRO A 145 -3.59 11.71 5.53
N ILE A 146 -4.21 12.84 5.82
CA ILE A 146 -5.20 13.47 4.96
C ILE A 146 -4.46 14.17 3.82
N GLY A 147 -4.99 14.05 2.59
CA GLY A 147 -4.42 14.72 1.42
C GLY A 147 -3.21 14.02 0.80
N GLU A 148 -3.03 12.73 1.11
CA GLU A 148 -1.97 11.90 0.55
C GLU A 148 -2.00 11.86 -0.99
N SER A 149 -0.82 11.88 -1.60
CA SER A 149 -0.62 11.62 -3.03
C SER A 149 0.60 10.72 -3.24
N CYS A 150 0.59 9.93 -4.31
CA CYS A 150 1.73 9.10 -4.68
C CYS A 150 2.34 9.59 -5.98
N HIS A 151 3.66 9.69 -6.01
CA HIS A 151 4.43 9.95 -7.22
C HIS A 151 5.03 8.65 -7.76
N TYR A 152 4.99 8.47 -9.09
CA TYR A 152 5.56 7.33 -9.81
C TYR A 152 6.67 7.83 -10.74
N PRO A 153 7.95 7.90 -10.27
CA PRO A 153 9.03 8.53 -11.03
C PRO A 153 9.27 7.92 -12.40
N ASP A 154 9.24 6.58 -12.54
CA ASP A 154 9.48 5.88 -13.81
C ASP A 154 8.48 6.23 -14.92
N SER A 155 7.31 6.75 -14.59
CA SER A 155 6.24 7.03 -15.54
C SER A 155 5.72 8.47 -15.48
N ASN A 156 6.32 9.30 -14.64
CA ASN A 156 5.92 10.69 -14.38
C ASN A 156 4.42 10.83 -14.15
N LYS A 157 3.89 9.99 -13.26
CA LYS A 157 2.48 10.00 -12.89
C LYS A 157 2.32 10.36 -11.43
N TRP A 158 1.15 10.90 -11.12
CA TRP A 158 0.71 11.20 -9.76
C TRP A 158 -0.65 10.58 -9.52
N LEU A 159 -0.80 9.89 -8.39
CA LEU A 159 -2.08 9.50 -7.85
C LEU A 159 -2.45 10.50 -6.76
N VAL A 160 -3.44 11.34 -7.00
CA VAL A 160 -4.05 12.19 -5.98
C VAL A 160 -5.30 11.52 -5.43
N ARG A 161 -5.56 11.68 -4.12
CA ARG A 161 -6.68 11.01 -3.44
C ARG A 161 -7.82 11.96 -3.09
N SER A 162 -7.57 13.27 -3.05
CA SER A 162 -8.56 14.29 -2.70
C SER A 162 -8.56 15.42 -3.73
N PRO A 163 -9.72 16.02 -4.07
CA PRO A 163 -11.09 15.66 -3.64
C PRO A 163 -11.60 14.36 -4.26
N GLU A 164 -10.99 13.90 -5.35
CA GLU A 164 -11.28 12.66 -6.05
C GLU A 164 -9.99 11.88 -6.32
N ARG A 165 -10.07 10.56 -6.28
CA ARG A 165 -8.95 9.71 -6.68
C ARG A 165 -8.71 9.81 -8.17
N ARG A 166 -7.58 10.42 -8.57
CA ARG A 166 -7.17 10.59 -9.95
C ARG A 166 -5.73 10.19 -10.18
N LEU A 167 -5.49 9.46 -11.25
CA LEU A 167 -4.16 9.21 -11.78
C LEU A 167 -3.94 10.17 -12.95
N MET A 168 -2.92 11.04 -12.83
CA MET A 168 -2.62 12.06 -13.82
C MET A 168 -1.13 12.12 -14.14
N ARG A 169 -0.80 12.77 -15.25
CA ARG A 169 0.57 13.22 -15.51
C ARG A 169 0.70 14.65 -15.05
N SER A 170 1.79 14.98 -14.38
CA SER A 170 2.08 16.37 -14.01
C SER A 170 2.59 17.14 -15.22
N ALA A 171 2.13 18.38 -15.36
CA ALA A 171 2.72 19.40 -16.21
C ALA A 171 3.05 20.61 -15.34
N SER A 172 4.18 21.25 -15.58
CA SER A 172 4.45 22.56 -14.97
C SER A 172 3.56 23.59 -15.62
N LEU A 173 2.79 24.29 -14.82
CA LEU A 173 1.92 25.37 -15.25
C LEU A 173 2.36 26.65 -14.58
N GLU A 174 2.09 27.79 -15.22
CA GLU A 174 2.23 29.10 -14.58
C GLU A 174 1.11 29.26 -13.55
N TYR A 175 1.43 29.76 -12.36
CA TYR A 175 0.45 29.87 -11.27
C TYR A 175 -0.76 30.73 -11.62
N PHE A 176 -0.55 31.77 -12.42
CA PHE A 176 -1.60 32.72 -12.80
C PHE A 176 -2.33 32.37 -14.11
N ASP A 177 -1.98 31.26 -14.75
CA ASP A 177 -2.70 30.72 -15.91
C ASP A 177 -3.94 29.94 -15.43
N GLY A 178 -5.03 30.64 -15.15
CA GLY A 178 -6.26 30.07 -14.63
C GLY A 178 -7.52 30.55 -15.36
#